data_0fafebe389205308365310df254c88df
#
_entry.id   0fafebe389205308365310df254c88df
#
_cell.length_a   1.000
_cell.length_b   1.000
_cell.length_c   1.000
_cell.angle_alpha   90.00
_cell.angle_beta   90.00
_cell.angle_gamma   90.00
#
_symmetry.space_group_name_H-M   'P 1'
#
loop_
_entity.id
_entity.type
_entity.pdbx_description
1 polymer ?
#
loop_
_entity_poly.entity_id
_entity_poly.type
_entity_poly.pdbx_seq_one_letter_code
_entity_poly.pdbx_strand_id
1 'polypeptide(L)'
;RNRSEIISKIGIVVSDEFHLLHDPGRGPTLEVLISRIRHKRPSAQIIALSATVGNCEELAKWLDAELIQSEWRPVTLHSGTITDLQVKVHRIDGKGNDEWPEPRIIEGNSGKNLQAALDDTIKENGQLLIFVNSRIGAQKEARELSKHITKKIKKGEFSIDEDQIKELENFAESLTQREDSSALVKKLADAVKGGVAFHHAGLTTDQRSKIEEKFKKGELYCIVATPTLAQGVNLPARRVVIRDVKRWNTSAGRNMPMPIMEIRQMLGRAGRPKYDQKGDAWIVSKNIDEELKFVEHFLLSEPEEIISKLANPNAHSAEEDPALLTHILSLIATSDMNDRNSLGRFFSKTFLSTHMEAEALENQIDRVIKWLFENEMIIKEGESDDVRKRIILDETTKSSEEDWDDEIPSWASSASNVDGVEINDKENKYSSEITPRKGPPIFGFKKASNYQVEEVEKPDSQSMVYSATPLGLRVSRLYLNPISGKIIREGLVNAMNILT
;
A
#
# COMPACT_ATOMS: atom_id res chain seq x y z
N ARG A 1 -12.25 24.70 -7.03
CA ARG A 1 -11.38 25.89 -7.14
C ARG A 1 -10.23 25.87 -6.12
N ASN A 2 -10.45 25.51 -4.85
CA ASN A 2 -9.39 25.52 -3.83
C ASN A 2 -8.28 24.50 -4.03
N ARG A 3 -8.52 23.39 -4.73
CA ARG A 3 -7.51 22.31 -4.94
C ARG A 3 -6.40 22.69 -5.92
N SER A 4 -6.69 23.50 -6.94
CA SER A 4 -5.67 23.98 -7.90
C SER A 4 -4.67 24.95 -7.26
N GLU A 5 -5.13 25.74 -6.31
CA GLU A 5 -4.30 26.70 -5.59
C GLU A 5 -3.31 26.00 -4.62
N ILE A 6 -3.73 24.89 -4.01
CA ILE A 6 -2.84 24.07 -3.16
C ILE A 6 -1.71 23.48 -4.00
N ILE A 7 -2.02 22.89 -5.16
CA ILE A 7 -1.01 22.29 -6.04
C ILE A 7 0.04 23.33 -6.48
N SER A 8 -0.38 24.58 -6.74
CA SER A 8 0.54 25.65 -7.15
C SER A 8 1.55 26.04 -6.06
N LYS A 9 1.30 25.72 -4.80
CA LYS A 9 2.15 26.03 -3.64
C LYS A 9 3.06 24.89 -3.22
N ILE A 10 2.93 23.69 -3.84
CA ILE A 10 3.75 22.52 -3.50
C ILE A 10 5.20 22.77 -3.93
N GLY A 11 6.13 22.71 -2.99
CA GLY A 11 7.58 22.77 -3.23
C GLY A 11 8.26 21.41 -3.14
N ILE A 12 7.75 20.51 -2.30
CA ILE A 12 8.29 19.17 -2.06
C ILE A 12 7.15 18.17 -2.02
N VAL A 13 7.36 17.01 -2.64
CA VAL A 13 6.45 15.86 -2.60
C VAL A 13 7.22 14.67 -2.08
N VAL A 14 6.79 14.10 -0.97
CA VAL A 14 7.35 12.86 -0.43
C VAL A 14 6.36 11.74 -0.72
N SER A 15 6.81 10.73 -1.48
CA SER A 15 6.04 9.51 -1.73
C SER A 15 6.70 8.37 -0.99
N ASP A 16 6.06 7.90 0.07
CA ASP A 16 6.47 6.72 0.80
C ASP A 16 5.94 5.45 0.12
N GLU A 17 6.60 4.31 0.37
CA GLU A 17 6.28 3.00 -0.22
C GLU A 17 6.15 3.06 -1.76
N PHE A 18 7.10 3.75 -2.41
CA PHE A 18 7.03 4.04 -3.86
C PHE A 18 6.94 2.79 -4.74
N HIS A 19 7.40 1.64 -4.26
CA HIS A 19 7.25 0.34 -4.91
C HIS A 19 5.78 -0.07 -5.12
N LEU A 20 4.81 0.62 -4.52
CA LEU A 20 3.38 0.47 -4.82
C LEU A 20 3.02 0.76 -6.28
N LEU A 21 3.91 1.34 -7.06
CA LEU A 21 3.76 1.44 -8.53
C LEU A 21 3.49 0.07 -9.17
N HIS A 22 4.03 -1.02 -8.62
CA HIS A 22 3.80 -2.38 -9.10
C HIS A 22 2.44 -2.96 -8.69
N ASP A 23 1.71 -2.32 -7.77
CA ASP A 23 0.40 -2.77 -7.32
C ASP A 23 -0.68 -2.51 -8.39
N PRO A 24 -1.41 -3.54 -8.87
CA PRO A 24 -2.39 -3.36 -9.94
C PRO A 24 -3.54 -2.40 -9.60
N GLY A 25 -3.87 -2.24 -8.30
CA GLY A 25 -4.97 -1.38 -7.86
C GLY A 25 -4.55 0.05 -7.58
N ARG A 26 -3.37 0.24 -6.98
CA ARG A 26 -2.87 1.56 -6.51
C ARG A 26 -1.80 2.16 -7.42
N GLY A 27 -1.02 1.31 -8.08
CA GLY A 27 0.10 1.72 -8.94
C GLY A 27 -0.31 2.72 -10.04
N PRO A 28 -1.35 2.46 -10.82
CA PRO A 28 -1.82 3.38 -11.85
C PRO A 28 -2.15 4.78 -11.30
N THR A 29 -2.81 4.83 -10.15
CA THR A 29 -3.16 6.10 -9.50
C THR A 29 -1.92 6.86 -9.02
N LEU A 30 -0.96 6.15 -8.42
CA LEU A 30 0.30 6.74 -7.97
C LEU A 30 1.11 7.28 -9.17
N GLU A 31 1.22 6.50 -10.23
CA GLU A 31 1.94 6.89 -11.45
C GLU A 31 1.36 8.15 -12.08
N VAL A 32 0.04 8.17 -12.30
CA VAL A 32 -0.65 9.35 -12.87
C VAL A 32 -0.55 10.55 -11.94
N LEU A 33 -0.65 10.37 -10.61
CA LEU A 33 -0.52 11.47 -9.66
C LEU A 33 0.87 12.11 -9.73
N ILE A 34 1.93 11.32 -9.68
CA ILE A 34 3.31 11.80 -9.77
C ILE A 34 3.56 12.49 -11.11
N SER A 35 3.11 11.88 -12.21
CA SER A 35 3.23 12.47 -13.55
C SER A 35 2.48 13.81 -13.67
N ARG A 36 1.28 13.94 -13.09
CA ARG A 36 0.53 15.20 -13.04
C ARG A 36 1.24 16.27 -12.21
N ILE A 37 1.82 15.90 -11.07
CA ILE A 37 2.59 16.85 -10.24
C ILE A 37 3.80 17.34 -11.03
N ARG A 38 4.57 16.45 -11.65
CA ARG A 38 5.73 16.83 -12.48
C ARG A 38 5.34 17.71 -13.66
N HIS A 39 4.19 17.42 -14.28
CA HIS A 39 3.68 18.24 -15.37
C HIS A 39 3.26 19.65 -14.90
N LYS A 40 2.51 19.77 -13.81
CA LYS A 40 2.00 21.06 -13.29
C LYS A 40 3.03 21.84 -12.48
N ARG A 41 3.99 21.17 -11.88
CA ARG A 41 5.00 21.74 -10.99
C ARG A 41 6.38 21.12 -11.26
N PRO A 42 6.99 21.42 -12.42
CA PRO A 42 8.31 20.89 -12.78
C PRO A 42 9.41 21.23 -11.76
N SER A 43 9.24 22.34 -11.01
CA SER A 43 10.17 22.78 -9.97
C SER A 43 9.97 22.13 -8.61
N ALA A 44 8.92 21.33 -8.42
CA ALA A 44 8.71 20.62 -7.15
C ALA A 44 9.71 19.47 -7.01
N GLN A 45 10.38 19.40 -5.86
CA GLN A 45 11.27 18.28 -5.54
C GLN A 45 10.43 17.04 -5.22
N ILE A 46 10.76 15.91 -5.83
CA ILE A 46 10.14 14.62 -5.53
C ILE A 46 11.12 13.76 -4.74
N ILE A 47 10.69 13.27 -3.60
CA ILE A 47 11.41 12.32 -2.76
C ILE A 47 10.60 11.03 -2.76
N ALA A 48 11.13 9.98 -3.40
CA ALA A 48 10.51 8.66 -3.43
C ALA A 48 11.24 7.72 -2.48
N LEU A 49 10.52 7.22 -1.47
CA LEU A 49 11.03 6.24 -0.51
C LEU A 49 10.50 4.86 -0.89
N SER A 50 11.39 3.91 -1.10
CA SER A 50 11.02 2.58 -1.57
C SER A 50 11.73 1.48 -0.79
N ALA A 51 11.10 0.31 -0.69
CA ALA A 51 11.81 -0.92 -0.41
C ALA A 51 12.78 -1.25 -1.57
N THR A 52 13.64 -2.23 -1.38
CA THR A 52 14.54 -2.73 -2.43
C THR A 52 13.74 -3.28 -3.61
N VAL A 53 14.03 -2.80 -4.80
CA VAL A 53 13.41 -3.17 -6.08
C VAL A 53 14.49 -3.49 -7.11
N GLY A 54 14.14 -4.30 -8.13
CA GLY A 54 15.13 -4.78 -9.11
C GLY A 54 15.61 -3.69 -10.07
N ASN A 55 14.78 -2.69 -10.40
CA ASN A 55 15.05 -1.66 -11.40
C ASN A 55 15.05 -0.23 -10.84
N CYS A 56 15.70 -0.02 -9.69
CA CYS A 56 15.74 1.29 -9.03
C CYS A 56 16.37 2.40 -9.90
N GLU A 57 17.34 2.07 -10.75
CA GLU A 57 17.98 3.03 -11.69
C GLU A 57 17.00 3.54 -12.73
N GLU A 58 16.15 2.67 -13.28
CA GLU A 58 15.13 3.04 -14.24
C GLU A 58 14.09 3.99 -13.63
N LEU A 59 13.67 3.70 -12.40
CA LEU A 59 12.75 4.57 -11.63
C LEU A 59 13.38 5.93 -11.36
N ALA A 60 14.65 5.97 -10.96
CA ALA A 60 15.37 7.22 -10.72
C ALA A 60 15.49 8.05 -12.01
N LYS A 61 15.80 7.40 -13.14
CA LYS A 61 15.84 8.03 -14.45
C LYS A 61 14.47 8.58 -14.86
N TRP A 62 13.39 7.82 -14.68
CA TRP A 62 12.06 8.31 -14.97
C TRP A 62 11.68 9.53 -14.12
N LEU A 63 12.02 9.53 -12.83
CA LEU A 63 11.75 10.65 -11.92
C LEU A 63 12.69 11.86 -12.12
N ASP A 64 13.73 11.74 -12.93
CA ASP A 64 14.86 12.71 -13.02
C ASP A 64 15.43 12.97 -11.61
N ALA A 65 15.66 11.90 -10.85
CA ALA A 65 16.08 11.92 -9.46
C ALA A 65 17.46 11.26 -9.27
N GLU A 66 18.18 11.70 -8.25
CA GLU A 66 19.38 11.02 -7.79
C GLU A 66 19.01 9.74 -7.03
N LEU A 67 19.64 8.62 -7.41
CA LEU A 67 19.44 7.34 -6.73
C LEU A 67 20.34 7.26 -5.49
N ILE A 68 19.70 7.10 -4.31
CA ILE A 68 20.41 6.86 -3.06
C ILE A 68 20.05 5.45 -2.59
N GLN A 69 21.04 4.57 -2.57
CA GLN A 69 20.92 3.21 -2.05
C GLN A 69 21.68 3.06 -0.75
N SER A 70 21.09 2.35 0.21
CA SER A 70 21.74 2.05 1.48
C SER A 70 21.41 0.65 1.94
N GLU A 71 22.44 -0.12 2.23
CA GLU A 71 22.32 -1.45 2.85
C GLU A 71 22.34 -1.37 4.38
N TRP A 72 22.42 -0.15 4.91
CA TRP A 72 22.47 0.05 6.35
C TRP A 72 21.17 -0.41 7.02
N ARG A 73 21.32 -1.17 8.11
CA ARG A 73 20.21 -1.54 9.00
C ARG A 73 20.57 -1.20 10.45
N PRO A 74 19.59 -0.75 11.25
CA PRO A 74 19.84 -0.47 12.67
C PRO A 74 20.06 -1.75 13.48
N VAL A 75 19.56 -2.89 13.01
CA VAL A 75 19.66 -4.21 13.64
C VAL A 75 20.02 -5.22 12.55
N THR A 76 21.04 -6.05 12.78
CA THR A 76 21.40 -7.12 11.83
C THR A 76 20.23 -8.10 11.67
N LEU A 77 19.89 -8.46 10.43
CA LEU A 77 18.81 -9.38 10.12
C LEU A 77 19.38 -10.74 9.69
N HIS A 78 19.05 -11.78 10.44
CA HIS A 78 19.32 -13.18 10.11
C HIS A 78 18.07 -13.78 9.45
N SER A 79 18.10 -13.92 8.14
CA SER A 79 17.01 -14.51 7.37
C SER A 79 17.29 -15.98 7.07
N GLY A 80 16.32 -16.84 7.33
CA GLY A 80 16.50 -18.28 7.18
C GLY A 80 15.19 -19.05 7.10
N THR A 81 15.30 -20.34 7.39
CA THR A 81 14.19 -21.30 7.35
C THR A 81 14.05 -22.04 8.67
N ILE A 82 12.84 -22.54 8.93
CA ILE A 82 12.58 -23.49 9.99
C ILE A 82 11.88 -24.73 9.41
N THR A 83 12.55 -25.88 9.47
CA THR A 83 12.09 -27.17 8.96
C THR A 83 12.16 -28.19 10.08
N ASP A 84 11.00 -28.71 10.51
CA ASP A 84 10.91 -29.69 11.61
C ASP A 84 11.82 -29.36 12.81
N LEU A 85 11.65 -28.14 13.36
CA LEU A 85 12.39 -27.58 14.50
C LEU A 85 13.85 -27.17 14.20
N GLN A 86 14.40 -27.55 13.05
CA GLN A 86 15.73 -27.11 12.66
C GLN A 86 15.68 -25.72 12.03
N VAL A 87 16.44 -24.80 12.58
CA VAL A 87 16.61 -23.43 12.10
C VAL A 87 17.94 -23.31 11.38
N LYS A 88 17.92 -22.77 10.16
CA LYS A 88 19.10 -22.46 9.36
C LYS A 88 19.05 -21.03 8.86
N VAL A 89 20.14 -20.29 9.00
CA VAL A 89 20.29 -18.95 8.43
C VAL A 89 20.92 -19.07 7.04
N HIS A 90 20.33 -18.37 6.07
CA HIS A 90 20.77 -18.40 4.68
C HIS A 90 21.13 -17.02 4.13
N ARG A 91 20.82 -15.95 4.88
CA ARG A 91 21.15 -14.58 4.49
C ARG A 91 21.29 -13.71 5.75
N ILE A 92 22.30 -12.83 5.73
CA ILE A 92 22.55 -11.84 6.79
C ILE A 92 22.57 -10.46 6.12
N ASP A 93 21.69 -9.56 6.56
CA ASP A 93 21.64 -8.17 6.09
C ASP A 93 22.01 -7.23 7.26
N GLY A 94 22.90 -6.26 7.02
CA GLY A 94 23.33 -5.26 8.00
C GLY A 94 24.83 -5.23 8.22
N LYS A 95 25.30 -4.25 8.99
CA LYS A 95 26.72 -4.11 9.35
C LYS A 95 27.07 -5.06 10.50
N GLY A 96 27.73 -6.15 10.20
CA GLY A 96 28.36 -7.00 11.20
C GLY A 96 29.35 -7.93 10.51
N ASN A 97 30.49 -8.16 11.12
CA ASN A 97 31.30 -9.36 10.90
C ASN A 97 30.66 -10.53 11.69
N ASP A 98 29.32 -10.65 11.58
CA ASP A 98 28.66 -11.74 12.28
C ASP A 98 29.09 -13.05 11.60
N GLU A 99 29.66 -13.94 12.40
CA GLU A 99 29.91 -15.31 11.96
C GLU A 99 28.57 -15.94 11.59
N TRP A 100 28.57 -16.72 10.50
CA TRP A 100 27.37 -17.48 10.10
C TRP A 100 26.97 -18.41 11.23
N PRO A 101 25.74 -18.25 11.80
CA PRO A 101 25.33 -19.12 12.89
C PRO A 101 25.15 -20.55 12.37
N GLU A 102 25.66 -21.51 13.14
CA GLU A 102 25.44 -22.92 12.87
C GLU A 102 23.94 -23.27 12.93
N PRO A 103 23.50 -24.24 12.11
CA PRO A 103 22.14 -24.74 12.19
C PRO A 103 21.82 -25.24 13.59
N ARG A 104 20.70 -24.79 14.15
CA ARG A 104 20.29 -25.20 15.51
C ARG A 104 18.91 -25.83 15.52
N ILE A 105 18.68 -26.76 16.44
CA ILE A 105 17.40 -27.35 16.70
C ILE A 105 16.78 -26.61 17.90
N ILE A 106 15.56 -26.06 17.74
CA ILE A 106 14.81 -25.48 18.84
C ILE A 106 13.95 -26.52 19.55
N GLU A 107 13.73 -26.32 20.84
CA GLU A 107 12.92 -27.25 21.64
C GLU A 107 11.46 -27.21 21.22
N GLY A 108 10.84 -28.37 21.05
CA GLY A 108 9.43 -28.46 20.69
C GLY A 108 8.99 -29.84 20.23
N ASN A 109 7.77 -29.95 19.76
CA ASN A 109 7.25 -31.16 19.16
C ASN A 109 7.40 -31.10 17.63
N SER A 110 7.82 -32.19 17.02
CA SER A 110 7.89 -32.32 15.56
C SER A 110 6.58 -31.88 14.89
N GLY A 111 6.68 -31.14 13.79
CA GLY A 111 5.54 -30.56 13.07
C GLY A 111 4.86 -29.35 13.76
N LYS A 112 5.35 -28.89 14.91
CA LYS A 112 4.81 -27.72 15.64
C LYS A 112 5.78 -26.54 15.64
N ASN A 113 6.34 -26.22 14.46
CA ASN A 113 7.35 -25.17 14.29
C ASN A 113 6.94 -23.82 14.89
N LEU A 114 5.68 -23.38 14.75
CA LEU A 114 5.22 -22.07 15.27
C LEU A 114 5.15 -22.06 16.80
N GLN A 115 4.74 -23.15 17.43
CA GLN A 115 4.73 -23.27 18.89
C GLN A 115 6.15 -23.26 19.44
N ALA A 116 7.05 -24.02 18.81
CA ALA A 116 8.47 -24.06 19.17
C ALA A 116 9.14 -22.69 18.97
N ALA A 117 8.87 -22.01 17.85
CA ALA A 117 9.39 -20.68 17.59
C ALA A 117 8.89 -19.65 18.63
N LEU A 118 7.63 -19.75 19.07
CA LEU A 118 7.08 -18.91 20.12
C LEU A 118 7.78 -19.16 21.46
N ASP A 119 7.92 -20.41 21.86
CA ASP A 119 8.57 -20.78 23.12
C ASP A 119 10.04 -20.33 23.13
N ASP A 120 10.78 -20.56 22.04
CA ASP A 120 12.18 -20.13 21.90
C ASP A 120 12.30 -18.59 21.95
N THR A 121 11.34 -17.87 21.35
CA THR A 121 11.34 -16.39 21.36
C THR A 121 11.05 -15.86 22.76
N ILE A 122 10.14 -16.45 23.50
CA ILE A 122 9.80 -16.04 24.86
C ILE A 122 10.98 -16.33 25.80
N LYS A 123 11.68 -17.47 25.66
CA LYS A 123 12.91 -17.76 26.39
C LYS A 123 14.01 -16.70 26.21
N GLU A 124 14.05 -16.09 25.03
CA GLU A 124 14.95 -14.97 24.72
C GLU A 124 14.40 -13.58 25.16
N ASN A 125 13.32 -13.53 25.96
CA ASN A 125 12.61 -12.29 26.33
C ASN A 125 12.18 -11.46 25.11
N GLY A 126 11.89 -12.13 24.01
CA GLY A 126 11.48 -11.51 22.75
C GLY A 126 10.00 -11.59 22.49
N GLN A 127 9.58 -10.92 21.44
CA GLN A 127 8.22 -10.97 20.90
C GLN A 127 8.24 -11.55 19.48
N LEU A 128 7.20 -12.32 19.14
CA LEU A 128 7.08 -13.02 17.88
C LEU A 128 6.00 -12.38 17.00
N LEU A 129 6.32 -12.14 15.74
CA LEU A 129 5.35 -11.75 14.71
C LEU A 129 5.25 -12.90 13.69
N ILE A 130 4.05 -13.41 13.47
CA ILE A 130 3.79 -14.49 12.52
C ILE A 130 2.94 -13.98 11.37
N PHE A 131 3.39 -14.21 10.13
CA PHE A 131 2.61 -13.88 8.94
C PHE A 131 1.93 -15.13 8.35
N VAL A 132 0.65 -14.98 8.03
CA VAL A 132 -0.19 -16.02 7.41
C VAL A 132 -1.00 -15.42 6.26
N ASN A 133 -1.39 -16.25 5.29
CA ASN A 133 -2.00 -15.78 4.04
C ASN A 133 -3.49 -15.39 4.13
N SER A 134 -4.18 -15.70 5.24
CA SER A 134 -5.63 -15.47 5.34
C SER A 134 -6.07 -15.01 6.72
N ARG A 135 -7.20 -14.24 6.75
CA ARG A 135 -7.83 -13.76 7.98
C ARG A 135 -8.24 -14.91 8.90
N ILE A 136 -8.82 -15.96 8.31
CA ILE A 136 -9.24 -17.17 9.06
C ILE A 136 -8.00 -17.90 9.60
N GLY A 137 -6.93 -17.98 8.80
CA GLY A 137 -5.65 -18.55 9.23
C GLY A 137 -5.07 -17.81 10.44
N ALA A 138 -5.12 -16.47 10.43
CA ALA A 138 -4.63 -15.65 11.55
C ALA A 138 -5.42 -15.92 12.84
N GLN A 139 -6.76 -15.96 12.77
CA GLN A 139 -7.61 -16.25 13.91
C GLN A 139 -7.37 -17.65 14.49
N LYS A 140 -7.27 -18.66 13.61
CA LYS A 140 -7.04 -20.05 14.01
C LYS A 140 -5.69 -20.21 14.70
N GLU A 141 -4.64 -19.70 14.09
CA GLU A 141 -3.27 -19.84 14.61
C GLU A 141 -3.10 -19.09 15.94
N ALA A 142 -3.61 -17.86 16.05
CA ALA A 142 -3.57 -17.10 17.29
C ALA A 142 -4.27 -17.83 18.44
N ARG A 143 -5.41 -18.46 18.16
CA ARG A 143 -6.13 -19.28 19.17
C ARG A 143 -5.34 -20.51 19.59
N GLU A 144 -4.68 -21.20 18.66
CA GLU A 144 -3.88 -22.38 18.96
C GLU A 144 -2.64 -22.03 19.80
N LEU A 145 -1.95 -20.94 19.45
CA LEU A 145 -0.80 -20.44 20.20
C LEU A 145 -1.19 -19.93 21.60
N SER A 146 -2.31 -19.22 21.73
CA SER A 146 -2.84 -18.78 23.02
C SER A 146 -3.12 -19.98 23.94
N LYS A 147 -3.77 -21.02 23.43
CA LYS A 147 -4.01 -22.28 24.18
C LYS A 147 -2.71 -22.96 24.58
N HIS A 148 -1.69 -22.94 23.70
CA HIS A 148 -0.39 -23.52 23.97
C HIS A 148 0.28 -22.81 25.16
N ILE A 149 0.33 -21.46 25.15
CA ILE A 149 0.89 -20.69 26.29
C ILE A 149 0.09 -20.96 27.57
N THR A 150 -1.24 -20.86 27.51
CA THR A 150 -2.10 -21.10 28.70
C THR A 150 -1.88 -22.49 29.30
N LYS A 151 -1.64 -23.51 28.45
CA LYS A 151 -1.33 -24.86 28.92
C LYS A 151 0.03 -24.93 29.60
N LYS A 152 1.04 -24.25 29.08
CA LYS A 152 2.39 -24.18 29.68
C LYS A 152 2.40 -23.45 31.02
N ILE A 153 1.64 -22.36 31.14
CA ILE A 153 1.47 -21.65 32.41
C ILE A 153 0.87 -22.57 33.45
N LYS A 154 -0.24 -23.28 33.10
CA LYS A 154 -0.90 -24.23 34.03
C LYS A 154 0.00 -25.38 34.47
N LYS A 155 0.99 -25.75 33.68
CA LYS A 155 1.97 -26.79 34.00
C LYS A 155 3.20 -26.27 34.76
N GLY A 156 3.30 -24.95 34.99
CA GLY A 156 4.46 -24.34 35.58
C GLY A 156 5.72 -24.32 34.70
N GLU A 157 5.56 -24.63 33.39
CA GLU A 157 6.67 -24.59 32.43
C GLU A 157 6.97 -23.15 31.98
N PHE A 158 6.04 -22.23 32.26
CA PHE A 158 6.13 -20.83 31.89
C PHE A 158 5.65 -19.96 33.07
N SER A 159 6.54 -19.10 33.57
CA SER A 159 6.19 -18.18 34.65
C SER A 159 5.81 -16.84 34.06
N ILE A 160 4.59 -16.40 34.30
CA ILE A 160 4.11 -15.05 33.98
C ILE A 160 3.82 -14.35 35.30
N ASP A 161 4.14 -13.06 35.37
CA ASP A 161 3.80 -12.21 36.49
C ASP A 161 2.26 -12.09 36.61
N GLU A 162 1.74 -12.18 37.83
CA GLU A 162 0.31 -12.03 38.09
C GLU A 162 -0.25 -10.69 37.59
N ASP A 163 0.54 -9.64 37.64
CA ASP A 163 0.14 -8.33 37.12
C ASP A 163 -0.01 -8.35 35.60
N GLN A 164 0.86 -9.07 34.90
CA GLN A 164 0.74 -9.23 33.45
C GLN A 164 -0.49 -10.06 33.07
N ILE A 165 -0.85 -11.08 33.85
CA ILE A 165 -2.08 -11.84 33.62
C ILE A 165 -3.31 -10.94 33.77
N LYS A 166 -3.36 -10.12 34.84
CA LYS A 166 -4.44 -9.14 35.04
C LYS A 166 -4.55 -8.13 33.91
N GLU A 167 -3.40 -7.63 33.41
CA GLU A 167 -3.37 -6.70 32.28
C GLU A 167 -3.95 -7.32 31.00
N LEU A 168 -3.62 -8.59 30.70
CA LEU A 168 -4.17 -9.30 29.55
C LEU A 168 -5.69 -9.54 29.70
N GLU A 169 -6.15 -9.86 30.90
CA GLU A 169 -7.59 -10.01 31.20
C GLU A 169 -8.33 -8.68 31.04
N ASN A 170 -7.82 -7.59 31.63
CA ASN A 170 -8.38 -6.25 31.48
C ASN A 170 -8.43 -5.81 29.99
N PHE A 171 -7.38 -6.11 29.24
CA PHE A 171 -7.38 -5.82 27.81
C PHE A 171 -8.42 -6.64 27.06
N ALA A 172 -8.55 -7.93 27.34
CA ALA A 172 -9.57 -8.79 26.74
C ALA A 172 -10.99 -8.30 27.05
N GLU A 173 -11.25 -7.85 28.28
CA GLU A 173 -12.52 -7.26 28.70
C GLU A 173 -12.80 -5.94 27.97
N SER A 174 -11.79 -5.06 27.84
CA SER A 174 -11.92 -3.78 27.13
C SER A 174 -12.32 -3.93 25.65
N LEU A 175 -11.95 -5.05 25.04
CA LEU A 175 -12.33 -5.37 23.66
C LEU A 175 -13.81 -5.75 23.55
N THR A 176 -14.40 -6.32 24.63
CA THR A 176 -15.77 -6.87 24.63
C THR A 176 -16.80 -5.98 25.31
N GLN A 177 -16.42 -4.83 25.85
CA GLN A 177 -17.29 -3.91 26.62
C GLN A 177 -18.48 -3.35 25.84
N ARG A 178 -18.51 -3.41 24.49
CA ARG A 178 -19.68 -3.05 23.72
C ARG A 178 -20.69 -4.21 23.72
N GLU A 179 -21.92 -3.94 24.06
CA GLU A 179 -23.00 -4.94 24.15
C GLU A 179 -23.19 -5.78 22.89
N ASP A 180 -22.85 -5.23 21.70
CA ASP A 180 -22.90 -5.92 20.41
C ASP A 180 -21.54 -6.45 19.94
N SER A 181 -20.70 -6.96 20.85
CA SER A 181 -19.39 -7.50 20.44
C SER A 181 -19.55 -8.69 19.48
N SER A 182 -19.02 -8.52 18.25
CA SER A 182 -19.09 -9.53 17.20
C SER A 182 -18.37 -10.83 17.61
N ALA A 183 -18.73 -11.96 16.97
CA ALA A 183 -18.03 -13.24 17.18
C ALA A 183 -16.52 -13.15 16.93
N LEU A 184 -16.09 -12.22 16.05
CA LEU A 184 -14.68 -11.93 15.78
C LEU A 184 -13.98 -11.34 17.00
N VAL A 185 -14.62 -10.36 17.66
CA VAL A 185 -14.08 -9.69 18.85
C VAL A 185 -13.95 -10.66 20.03
N LYS A 186 -14.94 -11.54 20.21
CA LYS A 186 -14.87 -12.59 21.24
C LYS A 186 -13.69 -13.53 21.04
N LYS A 187 -13.45 -13.94 19.78
CA LYS A 187 -12.25 -14.75 19.43
C LYS A 187 -10.93 -14.02 19.71
N LEU A 188 -10.90 -12.69 19.48
CA LEU A 188 -9.72 -11.87 19.76
C LEU A 188 -9.48 -11.81 21.28
N ALA A 189 -10.50 -11.51 22.05
CA ALA A 189 -10.41 -11.46 23.51
C ALA A 189 -9.94 -12.80 24.11
N ASP A 190 -10.46 -13.92 23.61
CA ASP A 190 -10.01 -15.26 24.03
C ASP A 190 -8.52 -15.52 23.70
N ALA A 191 -8.05 -15.06 22.56
CA ALA A 191 -6.65 -15.20 22.19
C ALA A 191 -5.74 -14.33 23.05
N VAL A 192 -6.16 -13.09 23.33
CA VAL A 192 -5.41 -12.11 24.14
C VAL A 192 -5.15 -12.60 25.57
N LYS A 193 -6.07 -13.34 26.18
CA LYS A 193 -5.88 -13.93 27.53
C LYS A 193 -4.63 -14.81 27.64
N GLY A 194 -4.19 -15.42 26.54
CA GLY A 194 -2.91 -16.15 26.49
C GLY A 194 -1.75 -15.34 25.92
N GLY A 195 -1.86 -14.01 25.87
CA GLY A 195 -0.80 -13.12 25.38
C GLY A 195 -0.59 -13.16 23.86
N VAL A 196 -1.58 -13.64 23.09
CA VAL A 196 -1.50 -13.74 21.63
C VAL A 196 -2.65 -12.95 21.00
N ALA A 197 -2.38 -12.14 20.00
CA ALA A 197 -3.41 -11.45 19.23
C ALA A 197 -3.36 -11.85 17.76
N PHE A 198 -4.46 -11.68 17.04
CA PHE A 198 -4.43 -11.67 15.58
C PHE A 198 -4.68 -10.27 15.03
N HIS A 199 -4.09 -9.97 13.86
CA HIS A 199 -4.17 -8.66 13.23
C HIS A 199 -4.45 -8.79 11.73
N HIS A 200 -5.57 -8.24 11.27
CA HIS A 200 -5.95 -8.23 9.86
C HIS A 200 -7.01 -7.14 9.58
N ALA A 201 -7.22 -6.81 8.31
CA ALA A 201 -8.13 -5.74 7.88
C ALA A 201 -9.63 -5.97 8.23
N GLY A 202 -10.01 -7.12 8.79
CA GLY A 202 -11.36 -7.36 9.32
C GLY A 202 -11.59 -6.81 10.72
N LEU A 203 -10.55 -6.34 11.41
CA LEU A 203 -10.64 -5.61 12.67
C LEU A 203 -10.82 -4.12 12.40
N THR A 204 -11.50 -3.42 13.32
CA THR A 204 -11.59 -1.95 13.25
C THR A 204 -10.23 -1.30 13.47
N THR A 205 -10.07 -0.04 13.06
CA THR A 205 -8.83 0.71 13.26
C THR A 205 -8.50 0.83 14.74
N ASP A 206 -9.48 1.12 15.60
CA ASP A 206 -9.30 1.18 17.06
C ASP A 206 -8.77 -0.16 17.63
N GLN A 207 -9.35 -1.29 17.22
CA GLN A 207 -8.88 -2.61 17.66
C GLN A 207 -7.46 -2.90 17.23
N ARG A 208 -7.12 -2.57 15.98
CA ARG A 208 -5.74 -2.74 15.45
C ARG A 208 -4.75 -1.88 16.23
N SER A 209 -5.05 -0.59 16.42
CA SER A 209 -4.18 0.33 17.17
C SER A 209 -3.96 -0.12 18.61
N LYS A 210 -4.99 -0.62 19.30
CA LYS A 210 -4.86 -1.16 20.66
C LYS A 210 -3.95 -2.40 20.72
N ILE A 211 -4.08 -3.32 19.76
CA ILE A 211 -3.19 -4.49 19.65
C ILE A 211 -1.75 -4.06 19.43
N GLU A 212 -1.53 -3.11 18.51
CA GLU A 212 -0.21 -2.58 18.18
C GLU A 212 0.44 -1.89 19.37
N GLU A 213 -0.33 -1.12 20.13
CA GLU A 213 0.13 -0.46 21.35
C GLU A 213 0.53 -1.47 22.43
N LYS A 214 -0.31 -2.46 22.71
CA LYS A 214 -0.04 -3.51 23.68
C LYS A 214 1.19 -4.35 23.30
N PHE A 215 1.38 -4.62 22.00
CA PHE A 215 2.57 -5.31 21.54
C PHE A 215 3.83 -4.44 21.68
N LYS A 216 3.77 -3.15 21.33
CA LYS A 216 4.89 -2.21 21.53
C LYS A 216 5.30 -2.08 22.99
N LYS A 217 4.37 -2.21 23.93
CA LYS A 217 4.63 -2.20 25.38
C LYS A 217 5.19 -3.52 25.90
N GLY A 218 5.26 -4.58 25.10
CA GLY A 218 5.73 -5.89 25.52
C GLY A 218 4.69 -6.74 26.25
N GLU A 219 3.43 -6.29 26.31
CA GLU A 219 2.36 -6.99 27.02
C GLU A 219 1.84 -8.22 26.24
N LEU A 220 1.96 -8.22 24.91
CA LEU A 220 1.65 -9.36 24.04
C LEU A 220 2.93 -10.07 23.61
N TYR A 221 2.95 -11.39 23.71
CA TYR A 221 4.07 -12.23 23.27
C TYR A 221 4.11 -12.44 21.77
N CYS A 222 2.93 -12.52 21.14
CA CYS A 222 2.81 -12.84 19.74
C CYS A 222 1.64 -12.12 19.06
N ILE A 223 1.89 -11.66 17.83
CA ILE A 223 0.84 -11.28 16.88
C ILE A 223 0.88 -12.20 15.68
N VAL A 224 -0.29 -12.74 15.30
CA VAL A 224 -0.48 -13.46 14.04
C VAL A 224 -1.20 -12.55 13.05
N ALA A 225 -0.54 -12.16 11.98
CA ALA A 225 -1.02 -11.14 11.05
C ALA A 225 -1.12 -11.63 9.60
N THR A 226 -1.97 -10.93 8.83
CA THR A 226 -1.91 -10.99 7.37
C THR A 226 -0.83 -10.03 6.84
N PRO A 227 -0.31 -10.20 5.60
CA PRO A 227 0.74 -9.36 5.04
C PRO A 227 0.46 -7.85 5.05
N THR A 228 -0.81 -7.46 5.12
CA THR A 228 -1.23 -6.05 5.24
C THR A 228 -0.63 -5.32 6.45
N LEU A 229 -0.24 -6.04 7.51
CA LEU A 229 0.47 -5.44 8.66
C LEU A 229 1.89 -4.99 8.28
N ALA A 230 2.55 -5.68 7.37
CA ALA A 230 3.90 -5.31 6.94
C ALA A 230 3.92 -3.96 6.18
N GLN A 231 2.79 -3.59 5.58
CA GLN A 231 2.61 -2.34 4.84
C GLN A 231 1.97 -1.27 5.74
N GLY A 232 2.66 -0.17 6.00
CA GLY A 232 2.11 1.02 6.67
C GLY A 232 2.09 1.02 8.21
N VAL A 233 2.53 -0.06 8.90
CA VAL A 233 2.65 -0.08 10.37
C VAL A 233 4.08 -0.36 10.79
N ASN A 234 4.66 0.51 11.63
CA ASN A 234 5.97 0.25 12.22
C ASN A 234 5.83 -0.59 13.50
N LEU A 235 5.85 -1.91 13.33
CA LEU A 235 5.73 -2.88 14.41
C LEU A 235 6.86 -3.91 14.32
N PRO A 236 8.06 -3.57 14.82
CA PRO A 236 9.17 -4.51 14.85
C PRO A 236 8.99 -5.54 15.96
N ALA A 237 9.47 -6.75 15.72
CA ALA A 237 9.50 -7.85 16.69
C ALA A 237 10.91 -8.43 16.81
N ARG A 238 11.26 -9.06 17.94
CA ARG A 238 12.53 -9.79 18.07
C ARG A 238 12.69 -10.83 16.97
N ARG A 239 11.60 -11.55 16.70
CA ARG A 239 11.55 -12.59 15.69
C ARG A 239 10.31 -12.48 14.79
N VAL A 240 10.51 -12.80 13.52
CA VAL A 240 9.44 -12.90 12.53
C VAL A 240 9.41 -14.31 11.96
N VAL A 241 8.22 -14.87 11.81
CA VAL A 241 8.04 -16.17 11.14
C VAL A 241 6.98 -16.05 10.06
N ILE A 242 7.32 -16.43 8.84
CA ILE A 242 6.38 -16.50 7.72
C ILE A 242 5.93 -17.95 7.58
N ARG A 243 4.65 -18.22 7.90
CA ARG A 243 4.06 -19.55 7.76
C ARG A 243 3.70 -19.86 6.31
N ASP A 244 3.11 -18.91 5.62
CA ASP A 244 2.57 -19.10 4.28
C ASP A 244 3.23 -18.12 3.29
N VAL A 245 3.91 -18.63 2.28
CA VAL A 245 4.54 -17.87 1.19
C VAL A 245 3.69 -17.82 -0.08
N LYS A 246 2.48 -18.37 -0.06
CA LYS A 246 1.52 -18.40 -1.17
C LYS A 246 0.20 -17.84 -0.72
N ARG A 247 -0.48 -17.11 -1.62
CA ARG A 247 -1.84 -16.62 -1.38
C ARG A 247 -2.75 -16.93 -2.56
N TRP A 248 -4.06 -16.96 -2.31
CA TRP A 248 -5.05 -17.14 -3.35
C TRP A 248 -5.05 -15.95 -4.30
N ASN A 249 -4.89 -16.23 -5.59
CA ASN A 249 -5.03 -15.25 -6.65
C ASN A 249 -6.37 -15.48 -7.35
N THR A 250 -7.27 -14.49 -7.23
CA THR A 250 -8.64 -14.59 -7.77
C THR A 250 -8.64 -14.68 -9.29
N SER A 251 -7.77 -13.94 -9.97
CA SER A 251 -7.68 -13.94 -11.44
C SER A 251 -7.12 -15.25 -11.98
N ALA A 252 -6.16 -15.87 -11.27
CA ALA A 252 -5.59 -17.15 -11.67
C ALA A 252 -6.39 -18.36 -11.15
N GLY A 253 -7.34 -18.18 -10.23
CA GLY A 253 -8.12 -19.24 -9.62
C GLY A 253 -7.30 -20.26 -8.81
N ARG A 254 -6.10 -19.88 -8.36
CA ARG A 254 -5.15 -20.78 -7.65
C ARG A 254 -4.26 -20.02 -6.66
N ASN A 255 -3.60 -20.78 -5.79
CA ASN A 255 -2.56 -20.21 -4.93
C ASN A 255 -1.30 -19.88 -5.73
N MET A 256 -0.88 -18.62 -5.67
CA MET A 256 0.34 -18.11 -6.30
C MET A 256 1.38 -17.74 -5.24
N PRO A 257 2.68 -17.86 -5.53
CA PRO A 257 3.72 -17.31 -4.66
C PRO A 257 3.48 -15.82 -4.40
N MET A 258 3.77 -15.38 -3.19
CA MET A 258 3.81 -13.94 -2.88
C MET A 258 5.04 -13.32 -3.54
N PRO A 259 5.00 -12.03 -3.90
CA PRO A 259 6.18 -11.32 -4.39
C PRO A 259 7.35 -11.40 -3.41
N ILE A 260 8.59 -11.50 -3.94
CA ILE A 260 9.82 -11.53 -3.13
C ILE A 260 9.91 -10.27 -2.27
N MET A 261 9.59 -9.12 -2.84
CA MET A 261 9.56 -7.84 -2.15
C MET A 261 8.62 -7.88 -0.93
N GLU A 262 7.41 -8.44 -1.05
CA GLU A 262 6.45 -8.55 0.04
C GLU A 262 6.99 -9.48 1.16
N ILE A 263 7.58 -10.61 0.79
CA ILE A 263 8.25 -11.52 1.74
C ILE A 263 9.39 -10.81 2.46
N ARG A 264 10.24 -10.07 1.74
CA ARG A 264 11.36 -9.33 2.35
C ARG A 264 10.90 -8.19 3.25
N GLN A 265 9.81 -7.51 2.94
CA GLN A 265 9.20 -6.52 3.84
C GLN A 265 8.72 -7.15 5.15
N MET A 266 8.10 -8.34 5.07
CA MET A 266 7.69 -9.09 6.27
C MET A 266 8.92 -9.53 7.09
N LEU A 267 9.94 -10.14 6.47
CA LEU A 267 11.19 -10.52 7.12
C LEU A 267 11.88 -9.30 7.76
N GLY A 268 11.83 -8.17 7.07
CA GLY A 268 12.41 -6.90 7.52
C GLY A 268 11.83 -6.34 8.82
N ARG A 269 10.71 -6.87 9.30
CA ARG A 269 10.13 -6.51 10.61
C ARG A 269 10.86 -7.16 11.79
N ALA A 270 11.81 -8.07 11.54
CA ALA A 270 12.60 -8.67 12.60
C ALA A 270 13.71 -7.73 13.09
N GLY A 271 13.89 -7.71 14.40
CA GLY A 271 14.85 -6.86 15.13
C GLY A 271 14.22 -5.54 15.59
N ARG A 272 14.18 -5.33 16.92
CA ARG A 272 13.69 -4.09 17.54
C ARG A 272 14.86 -3.13 17.75
N PRO A 273 14.91 -1.97 17.03
CA PRO A 273 15.92 -0.95 17.31
C PRO A 273 15.93 -0.59 18.80
N LYS A 274 17.08 -0.40 19.41
CA LYS A 274 17.32 -0.12 20.83
C LYS A 274 17.23 -1.33 21.80
N TYR A 275 16.63 -2.45 21.40
CA TYR A 275 16.46 -3.63 22.26
C TYR A 275 17.26 -4.83 21.78
N ASP A 276 17.33 -5.03 20.47
CA ASP A 276 17.93 -6.23 19.88
C ASP A 276 19.20 -5.86 19.09
N GLN A 277 20.25 -6.67 19.23
CA GLN A 277 21.44 -6.58 18.38
C GLN A 277 21.20 -7.21 17.02
N LYS A 278 20.41 -8.30 17.00
CA LYS A 278 20.01 -9.03 15.79
C LYS A 278 18.54 -9.36 15.81
N GLY A 279 17.94 -9.42 14.62
CA GLY A 279 16.59 -9.90 14.38
C GLY A 279 16.63 -11.24 13.66
N ASP A 280 15.79 -12.19 14.06
CA ASP A 280 15.67 -13.48 13.40
C ASP A 280 14.39 -13.53 12.56
N ALA A 281 14.50 -13.90 11.29
CA ALA A 281 13.37 -13.99 10.37
C ALA A 281 13.37 -15.33 9.65
N TRP A 282 12.32 -16.13 9.84
CA TRP A 282 12.28 -17.50 9.35
C TRP A 282 11.07 -17.76 8.46
N ILE A 283 11.27 -18.54 7.39
CA ILE A 283 10.21 -19.08 6.56
C ILE A 283 9.99 -20.54 6.96
N VAL A 284 8.75 -20.91 7.24
CA VAL A 284 8.40 -22.30 7.59
C VAL A 284 8.36 -23.15 6.33
N SER A 285 9.14 -24.23 6.30
CA SER A 285 9.09 -25.25 5.26
C SER A 285 8.68 -26.61 5.84
N LYS A 286 8.12 -27.47 5.00
CA LYS A 286 7.63 -28.80 5.41
C LYS A 286 8.71 -29.86 5.33
N ASN A 287 9.63 -29.70 4.39
CA ASN A 287 10.73 -30.60 4.10
C ASN A 287 11.90 -29.86 3.45
N ILE A 288 12.99 -30.56 3.25
CA ILE A 288 14.24 -30.01 2.67
C ILE A 288 14.04 -29.52 1.23
N ASP A 289 13.24 -30.19 0.42
CA ASP A 289 13.01 -29.76 -0.98
C ASP A 289 12.24 -28.44 -1.06
N GLU A 290 11.29 -28.24 -0.15
CA GLU A 290 10.56 -26.96 -0.05
C GLU A 290 11.46 -25.88 0.55
N GLU A 291 12.31 -26.22 1.51
CA GLU A 291 13.31 -25.32 2.08
C GLU A 291 14.23 -24.76 0.99
N LEU A 292 14.83 -25.61 0.19
CA LEU A 292 15.75 -25.21 -0.89
C LEU A 292 15.06 -24.26 -1.88
N LYS A 293 13.82 -24.56 -2.28
CA LYS A 293 13.03 -23.68 -3.16
C LYS A 293 12.75 -22.31 -2.53
N PHE A 294 12.47 -22.28 -1.23
CA PHE A 294 12.20 -21.00 -0.54
C PHE A 294 13.48 -20.18 -0.37
N VAL A 295 14.60 -20.84 -0.11
CA VAL A 295 15.90 -20.17 -0.01
C VAL A 295 16.27 -19.54 -1.35
N GLU A 296 16.23 -20.33 -2.42
CA GLU A 296 16.57 -19.85 -3.77
C GLU A 296 15.64 -18.70 -4.19
N HIS A 297 14.32 -18.89 -4.07
CA HIS A 297 13.34 -17.95 -4.60
C HIS A 297 13.17 -16.69 -3.75
N PHE A 298 13.11 -16.79 -2.41
CA PHE A 298 12.76 -15.63 -1.56
C PHE A 298 13.96 -14.96 -0.88
N LEU A 299 15.00 -15.75 -0.55
CA LEU A 299 16.13 -15.22 0.21
C LEU A 299 17.28 -14.79 -0.68
N LEU A 300 17.60 -15.57 -1.73
CA LEU A 300 18.77 -15.34 -2.59
C LEU A 300 18.44 -14.62 -3.90
N SER A 301 17.24 -14.81 -4.49
CA SER A 301 16.87 -14.13 -5.73
C SER A 301 16.75 -12.62 -5.56
N GLU A 302 17.00 -11.88 -6.63
CA GLU A 302 16.75 -10.44 -6.66
C GLU A 302 15.24 -10.13 -6.56
N PRO A 303 14.86 -8.98 -5.97
CA PRO A 303 13.47 -8.53 -5.97
C PRO A 303 12.95 -8.32 -7.38
N GLU A 304 11.63 -8.37 -7.52
CA GLU A 304 10.97 -8.11 -8.80
C GLU A 304 11.24 -6.68 -9.27
N GLU A 305 11.28 -6.53 -10.59
CA GLU A 305 11.26 -5.22 -11.24
C GLU A 305 9.87 -4.59 -11.10
N ILE A 306 9.84 -3.30 -10.89
CA ILE A 306 8.59 -2.53 -10.96
C ILE A 306 8.24 -2.33 -12.42
N ILE A 307 7.03 -2.74 -12.79
CA ILE A 307 6.47 -2.54 -14.12
C ILE A 307 5.20 -1.72 -13.97
N SER A 308 5.00 -0.73 -14.83
CA SER A 308 3.77 0.05 -14.87
C SER A 308 2.55 -0.87 -15.01
N LYS A 309 1.51 -0.58 -14.24
CA LYS A 309 0.20 -1.25 -14.30
C LYS A 309 -0.88 -0.34 -14.87
N LEU A 310 -0.47 0.78 -15.47
CA LEU A 310 -1.38 1.78 -16.02
C LEU A 310 -2.06 1.30 -17.30
N ALA A 311 -1.38 0.48 -18.10
CA ALA A 311 -1.95 -0.19 -19.25
C ALA A 311 -1.47 -1.66 -19.36
N ASN A 312 -2.23 -2.45 -20.08
CA ASN A 312 -1.87 -3.82 -20.45
C ASN A 312 -1.27 -3.81 -21.89
N PRO A 313 0.03 -4.08 -22.05
CA PRO A 313 0.65 -4.09 -23.38
C PRO A 313 0.00 -5.03 -24.38
N ASN A 314 -0.66 -6.08 -23.89
CA ASN A 314 -1.31 -7.10 -24.72
C ASN A 314 -2.84 -6.87 -24.87
N ALA A 315 -3.34 -5.69 -24.50
CA ALA A 315 -4.76 -5.40 -24.62
C ALA A 315 -5.18 -5.32 -26.10
N HIS A 316 -6.22 -6.03 -26.44
CA HIS A 316 -6.86 -5.98 -27.77
C HIS A 316 -8.08 -5.08 -27.79
N SER A 317 -8.68 -4.80 -26.64
CA SER A 317 -9.82 -3.91 -26.44
C SER A 317 -9.57 -2.89 -25.33
N ALA A 318 -10.31 -1.79 -25.33
CA ALA A 318 -10.21 -0.79 -24.25
C ALA A 318 -10.70 -1.36 -22.90
N GLU A 319 -11.60 -2.34 -22.91
CA GLU A 319 -12.13 -2.97 -21.70
C GLU A 319 -11.08 -3.83 -20.97
N GLU A 320 -10.00 -4.22 -21.65
CA GLU A 320 -8.85 -4.91 -21.05
C GLU A 320 -7.87 -3.95 -20.37
N ASP A 321 -8.09 -2.62 -20.52
CA ASP A 321 -7.31 -1.55 -19.91
C ASP A 321 -8.14 -0.67 -18.94
N PRO A 322 -8.73 -1.23 -17.90
CA PRO A 322 -9.62 -0.48 -17.00
C PRO A 322 -8.92 0.68 -16.27
N ALA A 323 -7.63 0.56 -16.01
CA ALA A 323 -6.85 1.62 -15.39
C ALA A 323 -6.67 2.80 -16.35
N LEU A 324 -6.26 2.54 -17.59
CA LEU A 324 -6.08 3.58 -18.61
C LEU A 324 -7.41 4.28 -18.92
N LEU A 325 -8.52 3.53 -19.06
CA LEU A 325 -9.88 4.07 -19.18
C LEU A 325 -10.23 5.04 -18.06
N THR A 326 -9.97 4.64 -16.80
CA THR A 326 -10.30 5.44 -15.62
C THR A 326 -9.48 6.74 -15.59
N HIS A 327 -8.19 6.65 -15.89
CA HIS A 327 -7.30 7.80 -15.79
C HIS A 327 -7.46 8.77 -16.96
N ILE A 328 -7.67 8.31 -18.19
CA ILE A 328 -7.99 9.19 -19.35
C ILE A 328 -9.31 9.93 -19.10
N LEU A 329 -10.35 9.23 -18.66
CA LEU A 329 -11.62 9.89 -18.31
C LEU A 329 -11.42 10.93 -17.21
N SER A 330 -10.63 10.62 -16.17
CA SER A 330 -10.34 11.55 -15.08
C SER A 330 -9.58 12.80 -15.54
N LEU A 331 -8.62 12.67 -16.46
CA LEU A 331 -7.86 13.81 -17.02
C LEU A 331 -8.78 14.71 -17.82
N ILE A 332 -9.63 14.16 -18.69
CA ILE A 332 -10.61 14.90 -19.47
C ILE A 332 -11.65 15.57 -18.55
N ALA A 333 -12.21 14.83 -17.58
CA ALA A 333 -13.20 15.33 -16.65
C ALA A 333 -12.73 16.47 -15.74
N THR A 334 -11.44 16.54 -15.45
CA THR A 334 -10.83 17.64 -14.68
C THR A 334 -10.38 18.79 -15.57
N SER A 335 -10.57 18.71 -16.89
CA SER A 335 -10.13 19.70 -17.88
C SER A 335 -8.63 20.03 -17.80
N ASP A 336 -7.83 19.11 -17.25
CA ASP A 336 -6.40 19.28 -17.15
C ASP A 336 -5.69 19.00 -18.47
N MET A 337 -6.17 17.99 -19.20
CA MET A 337 -5.69 17.53 -20.49
C MET A 337 -6.87 16.99 -21.26
N ASN A 338 -7.48 17.83 -22.06
CA ASN A 338 -8.73 17.54 -22.74
C ASN A 338 -8.61 17.47 -24.26
N ASP A 339 -7.39 17.59 -24.79
CA ASP A 339 -7.12 17.38 -26.21
C ASP A 339 -6.22 16.15 -26.43
N ARG A 340 -6.32 15.58 -27.65
CA ARG A 340 -5.62 14.36 -28.01
C ARG A 340 -4.11 14.47 -27.89
N ASN A 341 -3.55 15.61 -28.28
CA ASN A 341 -2.11 15.82 -28.26
C ASN A 341 -1.57 16.02 -26.85
N SER A 342 -2.32 16.71 -25.98
CA SER A 342 -1.95 16.87 -24.57
C SER A 342 -1.98 15.55 -23.82
N LEU A 343 -2.97 14.67 -24.10
CA LEU A 343 -3.01 13.32 -23.56
C LEU A 343 -1.80 12.49 -24.00
N GLY A 344 -1.46 12.48 -25.30
CA GLY A 344 -0.27 11.78 -25.82
C GLY A 344 1.03 12.28 -25.14
N ARG A 345 1.22 13.59 -25.10
CA ARG A 345 2.38 14.20 -24.40
C ARG A 345 2.44 13.90 -22.91
N PHE A 346 1.30 13.78 -22.25
CA PHE A 346 1.25 13.40 -20.85
C PHE A 346 1.67 11.95 -20.64
N PHE A 347 1.04 11.02 -21.37
CA PHE A 347 1.31 9.60 -21.22
C PHE A 347 2.73 9.22 -21.67
N SER A 348 3.32 9.94 -22.65
CA SER A 348 4.73 9.76 -23.03
C SER A 348 5.73 10.13 -21.92
N LYS A 349 5.31 10.84 -20.88
CA LYS A 349 6.12 11.18 -19.69
C LYS A 349 5.80 10.33 -18.46
N THR A 350 4.86 9.40 -18.55
CA THR A 350 4.57 8.44 -17.47
C THR A 350 5.58 7.30 -17.45
N PHE A 351 5.62 6.53 -16.36
CA PHE A 351 6.48 5.35 -16.27
C PHE A 351 6.09 4.26 -17.28
N LEU A 352 4.82 4.22 -17.67
CA LEU A 352 4.34 3.34 -18.75
C LEU A 352 5.15 3.49 -20.04
N SER A 353 5.55 4.70 -20.40
CA SER A 353 6.32 4.97 -21.61
C SER A 353 7.73 4.35 -21.62
N THR A 354 8.26 3.92 -20.49
CA THR A 354 9.54 3.18 -20.43
C THR A 354 9.38 1.71 -20.77
N HIS A 355 8.14 1.17 -20.69
CA HIS A 355 7.80 -0.24 -20.90
C HIS A 355 7.00 -0.50 -22.19
N MET A 356 6.66 0.55 -22.94
CA MET A 356 5.81 0.45 -24.12
C MET A 356 6.34 1.34 -25.24
N GLU A 357 6.34 0.83 -26.47
CA GLU A 357 6.68 1.60 -27.64
C GLU A 357 5.70 2.75 -27.86
N ALA A 358 6.21 3.91 -28.32
CA ALA A 358 5.42 5.12 -28.46
C ALA A 358 4.18 4.92 -29.37
N GLU A 359 4.32 4.22 -30.49
CA GLU A 359 3.21 3.93 -31.40
C GLU A 359 2.14 3.03 -30.74
N ALA A 360 2.55 2.02 -29.97
CA ALA A 360 1.65 1.15 -29.24
C ALA A 360 0.85 1.93 -28.17
N LEU A 361 1.54 2.85 -27.45
CA LEU A 361 0.91 3.72 -26.46
C LEU A 361 -0.12 4.66 -27.09
N GLU A 362 0.24 5.32 -28.21
CA GLU A 362 -0.68 6.18 -28.95
C GLU A 362 -1.92 5.41 -29.44
N ASN A 363 -1.74 4.22 -29.99
CA ASN A 363 -2.85 3.35 -30.43
C ASN A 363 -3.76 2.94 -29.26
N GLN A 364 -3.20 2.70 -28.06
CA GLN A 364 -4.03 2.38 -26.88
C GLN A 364 -4.80 3.60 -26.39
N ILE A 365 -4.21 4.78 -26.37
CA ILE A 365 -4.89 6.03 -26.03
C ILE A 365 -6.07 6.27 -26.99
N ASP A 366 -5.87 6.10 -28.29
CA ASP A 366 -6.93 6.28 -29.29
C ASP A 366 -8.07 5.29 -29.11
N ARG A 367 -7.74 4.04 -28.81
CA ARG A 367 -8.72 2.99 -28.52
C ARG A 367 -9.57 3.33 -27.32
N VAL A 368 -8.94 3.83 -26.25
CA VAL A 368 -9.61 4.23 -25.00
C VAL A 368 -10.52 5.45 -25.25
N ILE A 369 -10.02 6.48 -25.94
CA ILE A 369 -10.80 7.67 -26.28
C ILE A 369 -12.01 7.29 -27.12
N LYS A 370 -11.83 6.44 -28.13
CA LYS A 370 -12.92 5.92 -28.96
C LYS A 370 -13.98 5.21 -28.12
N TRP A 371 -13.56 4.32 -27.22
CA TRP A 371 -14.48 3.59 -26.32
C TRP A 371 -15.24 4.55 -25.39
N LEU A 372 -14.57 5.54 -24.79
CA LEU A 372 -15.23 6.53 -23.93
C LEU A 372 -16.25 7.36 -24.69
N PHE A 373 -15.97 7.69 -25.94
CA PHE A 373 -16.89 8.41 -26.83
C PHE A 373 -18.11 7.54 -27.23
N GLU A 374 -17.88 6.30 -27.67
CA GLU A 374 -18.95 5.35 -28.05
C GLU A 374 -19.89 5.01 -26.87
N ASN A 375 -19.38 5.08 -25.63
CA ASN A 375 -20.16 4.85 -24.41
C ASN A 375 -20.68 6.15 -23.76
N GLU A 376 -20.67 7.26 -24.49
CA GLU A 376 -21.23 8.57 -24.11
C GLU A 376 -20.65 9.12 -22.79
N MET A 377 -19.39 8.78 -22.46
CA MET A 377 -18.70 9.33 -21.28
C MET A 377 -17.95 10.63 -21.57
N ILE A 378 -17.58 10.82 -22.85
CA ILE A 378 -16.99 12.05 -23.38
C ILE A 378 -17.68 12.46 -24.68
N ILE A 379 -17.59 13.75 -25.01
CA ILE A 379 -18.04 14.36 -26.25
C ILE A 379 -16.91 15.15 -26.88
N LYS A 380 -16.93 15.35 -28.20
CA LYS A 380 -16.03 16.25 -28.90
C LYS A 380 -16.59 17.67 -28.86
N GLU A 381 -15.76 18.67 -28.58
CA GLU A 381 -16.17 20.05 -28.69
C GLU A 381 -16.39 20.42 -30.18
N GLY A 382 -17.58 20.90 -30.51
CA GLY A 382 -17.95 21.25 -31.88
C GLY A 382 -18.98 20.28 -32.54
N GLU A 383 -19.20 19.09 -31.97
CA GLU A 383 -20.31 18.23 -32.33
C GLU A 383 -21.55 18.60 -31.52
N SER A 384 -22.39 19.31 -32.20
CA SER A 384 -23.76 19.79 -32.00
C SER A 384 -24.55 19.63 -30.69
N ASP A 385 -25.30 20.68 -30.44
CA ASP A 385 -26.36 20.94 -29.47
C ASP A 385 -27.39 19.80 -29.22
N ASP A 386 -27.52 18.78 -30.07
CA ASP A 386 -28.49 17.71 -29.90
C ASP A 386 -28.17 16.74 -28.76
N VAL A 387 -26.89 16.48 -28.49
CA VAL A 387 -26.48 15.66 -27.34
C VAL A 387 -26.64 16.48 -26.06
N ARG A 388 -26.29 17.78 -26.09
CA ARG A 388 -26.57 18.71 -24.99
C ARG A 388 -28.06 18.85 -24.69
N LYS A 389 -28.91 18.90 -25.68
CA LYS A 389 -30.38 19.02 -25.50
C LYS A 389 -30.97 17.77 -24.86
N ARG A 390 -30.53 16.57 -25.22
CA ARG A 390 -30.98 15.32 -24.55
C ARG A 390 -30.60 15.28 -23.07
N ILE A 391 -29.44 15.84 -22.70
CA ILE A 391 -28.92 15.86 -21.33
C ILE A 391 -29.58 16.95 -20.49
N ILE A 392 -29.90 18.13 -21.08
CA ILE A 392 -30.57 19.25 -20.41
C ILE A 392 -32.06 18.95 -20.13
N LEU A 393 -32.71 18.14 -20.92
CA LEU A 393 -34.10 17.70 -20.67
C LEU A 393 -34.23 16.85 -19.41
N ASP A 394 -33.13 16.19 -18.96
CA ASP A 394 -33.09 15.42 -17.71
C ASP A 394 -32.79 16.28 -16.46
N GLU A 395 -32.24 17.50 -16.65
CA GLU A 395 -31.94 18.42 -15.54
C GLU A 395 -33.09 19.36 -15.17
N THR A 396 -34.14 19.50 -16.01
CA THR A 396 -35.26 20.38 -15.71
C THR A 396 -36.33 19.79 -14.79
N THR A 397 -36.15 18.57 -14.33
CA THR A 397 -36.93 17.98 -13.25
C THR A 397 -36.11 17.85 -11.99
N LYS A 398 -36.01 18.93 -11.26
CA LYS A 398 -35.68 19.12 -9.83
C LYS A 398 -34.50 20.02 -9.57
N SER A 399 -34.76 21.29 -9.54
CA SER A 399 -34.06 22.23 -8.65
C SER A 399 -34.63 22.07 -7.25
N SER A 400 -33.98 21.36 -6.41
CA SER A 400 -33.93 21.62 -4.98
C SER A 400 -32.45 21.52 -4.61
N GLU A 401 -31.89 22.69 -4.33
CA GLU A 401 -30.60 22.81 -3.67
C GLU A 401 -30.75 22.16 -2.29
N GLU A 402 -30.39 20.90 -2.20
CA GLU A 402 -30.00 20.30 -0.93
C GLU A 402 -28.48 20.26 -0.92
N ASP A 403 -27.92 21.06 -0.02
CA ASP A 403 -26.53 21.00 0.41
C ASP A 403 -26.22 19.56 0.81
N TRP A 404 -25.50 18.83 -0.05
CA TRP A 404 -24.89 17.59 0.32
C TRP A 404 -23.57 17.91 1.01
N ASP A 405 -23.58 17.84 2.33
CA ASP A 405 -22.38 17.77 3.14
C ASP A 405 -21.45 16.69 2.57
N ASP A 406 -20.21 17.09 2.31
CA ASP A 406 -19.11 16.24 1.80
C ASP A 406 -18.71 15.16 2.84
N GLU A 407 -19.58 14.25 3.17
CA GLU A 407 -19.19 13.04 3.92
C GLU A 407 -18.46 12.07 3.01
N ILE A 408 -17.15 12.06 3.15
CA ILE A 408 -16.27 11.06 2.53
C ILE A 408 -16.69 9.67 3.03
N PRO A 409 -16.98 8.71 2.15
CA PRO A 409 -17.33 7.35 2.56
C PRO A 409 -16.31 6.76 3.52
N SER A 410 -16.74 6.09 4.57
CA SER A 410 -15.91 5.59 5.68
C SER A 410 -14.74 4.69 5.27
N TRP A 411 -14.73 4.13 4.06
CA TRP A 411 -13.62 3.38 3.50
C TRP A 411 -12.50 4.27 2.93
N ALA A 412 -12.81 5.53 2.61
CA ALA A 412 -11.83 6.51 2.11
C ALA A 412 -11.25 7.39 3.24
N SER A 413 -11.90 7.42 4.41
CA SER A 413 -11.46 8.19 5.57
C SER A 413 -10.39 7.50 6.42
N SER A 414 -10.08 6.24 6.17
CA SER A 414 -9.03 5.51 6.90
C SER A 414 -7.59 5.90 6.55
N ALA A 415 -7.40 6.87 5.64
CA ALA A 415 -6.08 7.39 5.27
C ALA A 415 -5.75 8.76 5.89
N SER A 416 -6.64 9.38 6.68
CA SER A 416 -6.45 10.76 7.15
C SER A 416 -6.96 11.03 8.57
N ASN A 417 -6.69 10.13 9.51
CA ASN A 417 -6.80 10.49 10.92
C ASN A 417 -5.42 10.43 11.56
N VAL A 418 -4.68 11.53 11.41
CA VAL A 418 -3.71 11.97 12.41
C VAL A 418 -4.42 13.06 13.19
N ASP A 419 -4.86 12.69 14.39
CA ASP A 419 -5.58 13.55 15.31
C ASP A 419 -4.78 14.78 15.72
N GLY A 420 -5.46 15.91 15.66
CA GLY A 420 -5.53 16.98 16.63
C GLY A 420 -4.24 17.50 17.24
N VAL A 421 -3.61 18.47 16.57
CA VAL A 421 -2.91 19.53 17.28
C VAL A 421 -3.71 20.80 17.07
N GLU A 422 -4.48 21.22 18.08
CA GLU A 422 -5.03 22.55 18.18
C GLU A 422 -3.88 23.56 18.16
N ILE A 423 -3.76 24.30 17.07
CA ILE A 423 -2.87 25.47 17.02
C ILE A 423 -3.63 26.62 17.64
N ASN A 424 -3.34 26.88 18.91
CA ASN A 424 -3.71 28.14 19.56
C ASN A 424 -2.89 29.28 18.95
N ASP A 425 -3.56 30.16 18.22
CA ASP A 425 -3.04 31.47 17.84
C ASP A 425 -2.74 32.28 19.10
N LYS A 426 -1.49 32.32 19.50
CA LYS A 426 -0.92 33.39 20.31
C LYS A 426 0.33 33.90 19.65
N GLU A 427 0.22 35.14 19.19
CA GLU A 427 1.34 35.99 18.78
C GLU A 427 2.59 35.78 19.67
N ASN A 428 3.69 35.42 19.05
CA ASN A 428 5.01 35.65 19.64
C ASN A 428 5.95 36.23 18.59
N LYS A 429 6.14 37.55 18.73
CA LYS A 429 7.23 38.30 18.14
C LYS A 429 8.54 37.75 18.69
N TYR A 430 9.32 37.06 17.86
CA TYR A 430 10.77 36.97 18.03
C TYR A 430 11.43 37.24 16.68
N SER A 431 11.91 38.48 16.55
CA SER A 431 12.97 38.83 15.62
C SER A 431 14.27 38.26 16.18
N SER A 432 14.85 37.24 15.56
CA SER A 432 16.23 36.87 15.73
C SER A 432 16.87 36.76 14.36
N GLU A 433 17.78 37.69 14.10
CA GLU A 433 18.72 37.67 12.96
C GLU A 433 19.50 36.36 12.98
N ILE A 434 19.21 35.48 12.03
CA ILE A 434 20.01 34.28 11.79
C ILE A 434 21.14 34.68 10.84
N THR A 435 22.32 34.88 11.39
CA THR A 435 23.56 34.95 10.61
C THR A 435 23.82 33.61 9.94
N PRO A 436 24.08 33.56 8.62
CA PRO A 436 24.34 32.29 7.94
C PRO A 436 25.69 31.71 8.35
N ARG A 437 25.69 30.54 9.00
CA ARG A 437 26.89 29.75 9.21
C ARG A 437 27.40 29.23 7.86
N LYS A 438 28.60 29.63 7.48
CA LYS A 438 29.36 29.05 6.37
C LYS A 438 29.77 27.62 6.74
N GLY A 439 28.97 26.64 6.28
CA GLY A 439 29.40 25.24 6.20
C GLY A 439 30.04 24.94 4.84
N PRO A 440 30.80 23.83 4.70
CA PRO A 440 31.33 23.43 3.40
C PRO A 440 30.19 23.17 2.41
N PRO A 441 30.40 23.39 1.10
CA PRO A 441 29.36 23.24 0.10
C PRO A 441 28.90 21.77 0.07
N ILE A 442 27.61 21.56 0.32
CA ILE A 442 26.96 20.27 0.07
C ILE A 442 26.83 20.15 -1.46
N PHE A 443 27.60 19.25 -2.05
CA PHE A 443 27.55 18.95 -3.47
C PHE A 443 26.14 18.44 -3.80
N GLY A 444 25.46 19.05 -4.79
CA GLY A 444 24.24 18.50 -5.39
C GLY A 444 23.03 19.43 -5.51
N PHE A 445 23.04 20.63 -4.94
CA PHE A 445 21.89 21.56 -5.09
C PHE A 445 22.10 22.51 -6.29
N LYS A 446 21.34 22.32 -7.36
CA LYS A 446 21.20 23.34 -8.42
C LYS A 446 20.31 24.46 -7.90
N LYS A 447 20.75 25.71 -8.01
CA LYS A 447 19.93 26.88 -7.65
C LYS A 447 18.67 26.92 -8.51
N ALA A 448 17.52 27.23 -7.92
CA ALA A 448 16.22 27.35 -8.58
C ALA A 448 16.19 28.36 -9.76
N SER A 449 17.18 29.24 -9.85
CA SER A 449 17.33 30.23 -10.93
C SER A 449 17.80 29.64 -12.26
N ASN A 450 18.20 28.37 -12.32
CA ASN A 450 18.68 27.72 -13.54
C ASN A 450 17.62 26.88 -14.29
N TYR A 451 16.39 26.91 -13.82
CA TYR A 451 15.30 26.29 -14.57
C TYR A 451 14.68 27.32 -15.51
N GLN A 452 14.92 27.15 -16.80
CA GLN A 452 14.10 27.83 -17.80
C GLN A 452 12.68 27.26 -17.65
N VAL A 453 11.73 28.17 -17.41
CA VAL A 453 10.30 27.83 -17.49
C VAL A 453 10.04 27.55 -18.97
N GLU A 454 9.87 26.28 -19.35
CA GLU A 454 9.32 25.95 -20.66
C GLU A 454 7.96 26.66 -20.74
N GLU A 455 7.81 27.54 -21.72
CA GLU A 455 6.52 28.17 -22.03
C GLU A 455 5.50 27.07 -22.23
N VAL A 456 4.37 27.18 -21.54
CA VAL A 456 3.21 26.30 -21.76
C VAL A 456 2.80 26.52 -23.21
N GLU A 457 3.16 25.59 -24.08
CA GLU A 457 2.76 25.62 -25.49
C GLU A 457 1.25 25.77 -25.57
N LYS A 458 0.80 26.79 -26.30
CA LYS A 458 -0.62 26.98 -26.60
C LYS A 458 -1.12 25.75 -27.34
N PRO A 459 -2.35 25.25 -27.05
CA PRO A 459 -2.90 24.09 -27.73
C PRO A 459 -2.87 24.30 -29.24
N ASP A 460 -2.35 23.28 -29.95
CA ASP A 460 -2.25 23.28 -31.39
C ASP A 460 -3.68 23.43 -31.96
N SER A 461 -3.90 24.37 -32.85
CA SER A 461 -5.22 24.80 -33.37
C SER A 461 -5.99 23.73 -34.14
N GLN A 462 -5.45 22.51 -34.27
CA GLN A 462 -6.06 21.37 -34.98
C GLN A 462 -6.33 20.14 -34.10
N SER A 463 -6.03 20.16 -32.79
CA SER A 463 -6.27 18.98 -31.95
C SER A 463 -7.73 18.92 -31.50
N MET A 464 -8.34 17.73 -31.62
CA MET A 464 -9.70 17.51 -31.14
C MET A 464 -9.76 17.67 -29.62
N VAL A 465 -10.63 18.56 -29.16
CA VAL A 465 -10.89 18.81 -27.74
C VAL A 465 -12.06 17.95 -27.27
N TYR A 466 -11.95 17.35 -26.12
CA TYR A 466 -12.95 16.50 -25.49
C TYR A 466 -13.47 17.13 -24.21
N SER A 467 -14.74 16.90 -23.91
CA SER A 467 -15.37 17.24 -22.63
C SER A 467 -16.08 16.03 -22.05
N ALA A 468 -16.02 15.88 -20.73
CA ALA A 468 -16.76 14.79 -20.08
C ALA A 468 -18.26 15.10 -20.03
N THR A 469 -19.08 14.11 -20.36
CA THR A 469 -20.54 14.18 -20.19
C THR A 469 -20.90 14.17 -18.68
N PRO A 470 -22.17 14.47 -18.30
CA PRO A 470 -22.62 14.28 -16.91
C PRO A 470 -22.39 12.87 -16.38
N LEU A 471 -22.58 11.84 -17.21
CA LEU A 471 -22.24 10.46 -16.87
C LEU A 471 -20.75 10.30 -16.61
N GLY A 472 -19.90 10.74 -17.53
CA GLY A 472 -18.45 10.68 -17.39
C GLY A 472 -17.95 11.43 -16.18
N LEU A 473 -18.50 12.62 -15.88
CA LEU A 473 -18.18 13.38 -14.67
C LEU A 473 -18.55 12.61 -13.39
N ARG A 474 -19.71 11.99 -13.32
CA ARG A 474 -20.13 11.20 -12.16
C ARG A 474 -19.26 9.96 -11.98
N VAL A 475 -19.00 9.21 -13.06
CA VAL A 475 -18.11 8.04 -13.04
C VAL A 475 -16.71 8.44 -12.54
N SER A 476 -16.16 9.54 -13.06
CA SER A 476 -14.85 10.05 -12.62
C SER A 476 -14.85 10.50 -11.15
N ARG A 477 -15.86 11.25 -10.70
CA ARG A 477 -15.95 11.75 -9.31
C ARG A 477 -16.13 10.65 -8.28
N LEU A 478 -16.84 9.59 -8.63
CA LEU A 478 -17.06 8.41 -7.76
C LEU A 478 -15.92 7.41 -7.82
N TYR A 479 -14.87 7.68 -8.61
CA TYR A 479 -13.76 6.76 -8.85
C TYR A 479 -14.22 5.38 -9.33
N LEU A 480 -15.32 5.34 -10.06
CA LEU A 480 -15.83 4.11 -10.66
C LEU A 480 -15.00 3.78 -11.91
N ASN A 481 -14.77 2.48 -12.12
CA ASN A 481 -14.30 2.01 -13.41
C ASN A 481 -15.35 2.36 -14.50
N PRO A 482 -14.97 2.99 -15.62
CA PRO A 482 -15.89 3.32 -16.71
C PRO A 482 -16.72 2.14 -17.21
N ILE A 483 -16.15 0.92 -17.23
CA ILE A 483 -16.90 -0.30 -17.58
C ILE A 483 -18.05 -0.55 -16.61
N SER A 484 -17.82 -0.38 -15.31
CA SER A 484 -18.88 -0.49 -14.29
C SER A 484 -19.94 0.60 -14.47
N GLY A 485 -19.54 1.82 -14.83
CA GLY A 485 -20.46 2.91 -15.16
C GLY A 485 -21.37 2.57 -16.34
N LYS A 486 -20.83 1.97 -17.39
CA LYS A 486 -21.57 1.46 -18.54
C LYS A 486 -22.61 0.40 -18.12
N ILE A 487 -22.19 -0.62 -17.38
CA ILE A 487 -23.05 -1.72 -16.93
C ILE A 487 -24.21 -1.20 -16.06
N ILE A 488 -23.94 -0.28 -15.14
CA ILE A 488 -24.96 0.33 -14.27
C ILE A 488 -25.97 1.10 -15.12
N ARG A 489 -25.51 1.91 -16.09
CA ARG A 489 -26.38 2.67 -16.99
C ARG A 489 -27.29 1.74 -17.81
N GLU A 490 -26.72 0.73 -18.44
CA GLU A 490 -27.48 -0.25 -19.23
C GLU A 490 -28.52 -0.99 -18.37
N GLY A 491 -28.13 -1.37 -17.13
CA GLY A 491 -29.05 -2.00 -16.19
C GLY A 491 -30.22 -1.11 -15.79
N LEU A 492 -29.97 0.20 -15.58
CA LEU A 492 -31.01 1.17 -15.27
C LEU A 492 -31.97 1.40 -16.46
N VAL A 493 -31.42 1.56 -17.67
CA VAL A 493 -32.24 1.72 -18.89
C VAL A 493 -33.11 0.49 -19.10
N ASN A 494 -32.58 -0.71 -18.96
CA ASN A 494 -33.36 -1.95 -19.09
C ASN A 494 -34.45 -2.06 -18.02
N ALA A 495 -34.16 -1.66 -16.77
CA ALA A 495 -35.17 -1.66 -15.71
C ALA A 495 -36.28 -0.66 -15.97
N MET A 496 -35.99 0.53 -16.52
CA MET A 496 -36.98 1.52 -16.90
C MET A 496 -37.87 0.98 -18.02
N ASN A 497 -37.31 0.32 -19.06
CA ASN A 497 -38.08 -0.27 -20.16
C ASN A 497 -38.99 -1.44 -19.75
N ILE A 498 -38.75 -2.06 -18.59
CA ILE A 498 -39.62 -3.12 -18.03
C ILE A 498 -40.77 -2.51 -17.21
N LEU A 499 -40.58 -1.34 -16.65
CA LEU A 499 -41.55 -0.65 -15.78
C LEU A 499 -42.50 0.26 -16.55
N THR A 500 -42.19 0.60 -17.81
CA THR A 500 -43.06 1.31 -18.78
C THR A 500 -43.80 0.33 -19.68
#